data_a33fe8d7f0d2d7c4bcc5c8183f1beae2
#
_entry.id   a33fe8d7f0d2d7c4bcc5c8183f1beae2
#
_cell.length_a   1.000
_cell.length_b   1.000
_cell.length_c   1.000
_cell.angle_alpha   90.00
_cell.angle_beta   90.00
_cell.angle_gamma   90.00
#
_symmetry.space_group_name_H-M   'P 1'
#
loop_
_entity.id
_entity.type
_entity.pdbx_description
1 polymer ?
#
loop_
_entity_poly.entity_id
_entity_poly.type
_entity_poly.pdbx_seq_one_letter_code
_entity_poly.pdbx_strand_id
1 'polypeptide(L)'
;MGPDELNRLRWQCRRGLLELDLVLEHFLEKHGEQLEGERLDSFRTLLAFSDNEILDLVSARTECSDARLAEVVQWMRNCRDRTGSQS
;
A
#
# COMPACT_ATOMS: atom_id res chain seq x y z
N MET A 1 9.64 0.71 12.90
CA MET A 1 10.24 -0.11 11.84
C MET A 1 11.63 0.42 11.53
N GLY A 2 12.62 -0.46 11.49
CA GLY A 2 14.00 -0.05 11.22
C GLY A 2 14.28 0.21 9.75
N PRO A 3 15.41 0.88 9.44
CA PRO A 3 15.76 1.18 8.04
C PRO A 3 15.89 -0.07 7.16
N ASP A 4 16.45 -1.14 7.68
CA ASP A 4 16.60 -2.38 6.92
C ASP A 4 15.26 -3.00 6.58
N GLU A 5 14.34 -2.98 7.52
CA GLU A 5 13.01 -3.52 7.31
C GLU A 5 12.23 -2.68 6.30
N LEU A 6 12.38 -1.36 6.37
CA LEU A 6 11.75 -0.47 5.40
C LEU A 6 12.29 -0.71 4.00
N ASN A 7 13.60 -0.92 3.87
CA ASN A 7 14.20 -1.24 2.58
C ASN A 7 13.67 -2.53 2.00
N ARG A 8 13.50 -3.55 2.85
CA ARG A 8 12.93 -4.82 2.41
C ARG A 8 11.49 -4.63 1.91
N LEU A 9 10.71 -3.82 2.61
CA LEU A 9 9.36 -3.53 2.17
C LEU A 9 9.34 -2.82 0.83
N ARG A 10 10.24 -1.88 0.62
CA ARG A 10 10.35 -1.18 -0.66
C ARG A 10 10.64 -2.15 -1.79
N TRP A 11 11.51 -3.12 -1.57
CA TRP A 11 11.79 -4.14 -2.56
C TRP A 11 10.56 -4.99 -2.86
N GLN A 12 9.82 -5.37 -1.82
CA GLN A 12 8.60 -6.16 -1.97
C GLN A 12 7.51 -5.38 -2.69
N CYS A 13 7.56 -4.06 -2.64
CA CYS A 13 6.58 -3.22 -3.31
C CYS A 13 6.85 -3.05 -4.79
N ARG A 14 8.03 -3.43 -5.27
CA ARG A 14 8.36 -3.33 -6.69
C ARG A 14 7.78 -4.52 -7.43
N ARG A 15 6.75 -4.26 -8.20
CA ARG A 15 6.00 -5.32 -8.87
C ARG A 15 6.02 -5.23 -10.38
N GLY A 16 6.57 -4.14 -10.91
CA GLY A 16 6.65 -3.95 -12.36
C GLY A 16 5.45 -3.25 -12.97
N LEU A 17 4.43 -2.94 -12.18
CA LEU A 17 3.32 -2.11 -12.62
C LEU A 17 3.57 -0.69 -12.15
N LEU A 18 3.87 0.20 -13.07
CA LEU A 18 4.28 1.57 -12.74
C LEU A 18 3.27 2.26 -11.83
N GLU A 19 1.99 2.18 -12.14
CA GLU A 19 0.96 2.85 -11.35
C GLU A 19 0.95 2.33 -9.92
N LEU A 20 1.00 1.00 -9.75
CA LEU A 20 0.98 0.40 -8.43
C LEU A 20 2.26 0.69 -7.67
N ASP A 21 3.41 0.63 -8.35
CA ASP A 21 4.69 0.93 -7.74
C ASP A 21 4.71 2.36 -7.18
N LEU A 22 4.17 3.31 -7.93
CA LEU A 22 4.11 4.71 -7.48
C LEU A 22 3.23 4.86 -6.25
N VAL A 23 2.07 4.22 -6.23
CA VAL A 23 1.17 4.28 -5.09
C VAL A 23 1.84 3.71 -3.85
N LEU A 24 2.46 2.55 -3.97
CA LEU A 24 3.13 1.90 -2.83
C LEU A 24 4.31 2.72 -2.34
N GLU A 25 5.08 3.30 -3.25
CA GLU A 25 6.21 4.13 -2.88
C GLU A 25 5.76 5.38 -2.12
N HIS A 26 4.74 6.08 -2.61
CA HIS A 26 4.18 7.22 -1.92
C HIS A 26 3.63 6.85 -0.55
N PHE A 27 2.96 5.72 -0.48
CA PHE A 27 2.42 5.23 0.79
C PHE A 27 3.53 5.02 1.82
N LEU A 28 4.62 4.38 1.41
CA LEU A 28 5.74 4.14 2.32
C LEU A 28 6.42 5.44 2.74
N GLU A 29 6.53 6.39 1.85
CA GLU A 29 7.11 7.69 2.19
C GLU A 29 6.27 8.43 3.24
N LYS A 30 4.96 8.40 3.09
CA LYS A 30 4.08 9.12 4.02
C LYS A 30 3.80 8.35 5.30
N HIS A 31 3.59 7.06 5.19
CA HIS A 31 3.09 6.26 6.31
C HIS A 31 4.04 5.16 6.76
N GLY A 32 5.23 5.09 6.19
CA GLY A 32 6.18 4.05 6.53
C GLY A 32 6.50 4.00 8.01
N GLU A 33 6.65 5.14 8.65
CA GLU A 33 6.94 5.22 10.07
C GLU A 33 5.75 4.79 10.93
N GLN A 34 4.55 4.88 10.39
CA GLN A 34 3.34 4.51 11.11
C GLN A 34 2.99 3.04 10.95
N LEU A 35 3.72 2.33 10.10
CA LEU A 35 3.49 0.91 9.88
C LEU A 35 4.18 0.10 10.97
N GLU A 36 3.45 -0.18 12.02
CA GLU A 36 3.93 -0.96 13.15
C GLU A 36 2.82 -1.89 13.63
N GLY A 37 3.21 -3.02 14.25
CA GLY A 37 2.26 -3.94 14.83
C GLY A 37 1.29 -4.49 13.81
N GLU A 38 0.00 -4.39 14.11
CA GLU A 38 -1.04 -4.93 13.24
C GLU A 38 -1.09 -4.28 11.87
N ARG A 39 -0.78 -3.00 11.79
CA ARG A 39 -0.79 -2.29 10.52
C ARG A 39 0.29 -2.82 9.59
N LEU A 40 1.46 -3.09 10.13
CA LEU A 40 2.54 -3.67 9.35
C LEU A 40 2.18 -5.07 8.87
N ASP A 41 1.59 -5.88 9.74
CA ASP A 41 1.14 -7.22 9.37
C ASP A 41 0.08 -7.15 8.26
N SER A 42 -0.85 -6.23 8.39
CA SER A 42 -1.89 -6.04 7.37
C SER A 42 -1.29 -5.65 6.03
N PHE A 43 -0.32 -4.75 6.05
CA PHE A 43 0.34 -4.31 4.83
C PHE A 43 1.09 -5.48 4.16
N ARG A 44 1.78 -6.28 4.95
CA ARG A 44 2.48 -7.46 4.42
C ARG A 44 1.50 -8.47 3.83
N THR A 45 0.38 -8.67 4.50
CA THR A 45 -0.67 -9.57 3.99
C THR A 45 -1.19 -9.05 2.65
N LEU A 46 -1.39 -7.74 2.57
CA LEU A 46 -1.86 -7.13 1.33
C LEU A 46 -0.84 -7.31 0.19
N LEU A 47 0.44 -7.21 0.51
CA LEU A 47 1.50 -7.40 -0.49
C LEU A 47 1.57 -8.83 -1.02
N ALA A 48 0.98 -9.79 -0.30
CA ALA A 48 0.91 -11.16 -0.77
C ALA A 48 -0.16 -11.37 -1.85
N PHE A 49 -1.04 -10.39 -2.03
CA PHE A 49 -2.06 -10.44 -3.07
C PHE A 49 -1.42 -10.24 -4.45
N SER A 50 -2.14 -10.62 -5.49
CA SER A 50 -1.66 -10.37 -6.85
C SER A 50 -1.70 -8.87 -7.15
N ASP A 51 -0.92 -8.46 -8.14
CA ASP A 51 -0.85 -7.06 -8.54
C ASP A 51 -2.24 -6.51 -8.90
N ASN A 52 -3.00 -7.27 -9.66
CA ASN A 52 -4.33 -6.87 -10.08
C ASN A 52 -5.28 -6.71 -8.89
N GLU A 53 -5.20 -7.61 -7.93
CA GLU A 53 -6.04 -7.54 -6.74
C GLU A 53 -5.73 -6.29 -5.93
N ILE A 54 -4.44 -6.00 -5.73
CA ILE A 54 -4.04 -4.81 -4.98
C ILE A 54 -4.49 -3.55 -5.72
N LEU A 55 -4.28 -3.52 -7.02
CA LEU A 55 -4.66 -2.37 -7.82
C LEU A 55 -6.17 -2.13 -7.79
N ASP A 56 -6.95 -3.20 -7.87
CA ASP A 56 -8.40 -3.09 -7.77
C ASP A 56 -8.85 -2.53 -6.42
N LEU A 57 -8.21 -2.98 -5.35
CA LEU A 57 -8.52 -2.47 -4.02
C LEU A 57 -8.16 -1.00 -3.88
N VAL A 58 -6.98 -0.62 -4.35
CA VAL A 58 -6.52 0.77 -4.26
C VAL A 58 -7.35 1.68 -5.15
N SER A 59 -7.79 1.18 -6.29
CA SER A 59 -8.63 1.94 -7.22
C SER A 59 -10.11 1.96 -6.85
N ALA A 60 -10.47 1.30 -5.75
CA ALA A 60 -11.85 1.21 -5.27
C ALA A 60 -12.78 0.46 -6.23
N ARG A 61 -12.23 -0.38 -7.09
CA ARG A 61 -13.03 -1.24 -7.97
C ARG A 61 -13.62 -2.41 -7.20
N THR A 62 -12.95 -2.81 -6.13
CA THR A 62 -13.36 -3.93 -5.27
C THR A 62 -13.33 -3.46 -3.84
N GLU A 63 -14.28 -3.92 -3.05
CA GLU A 63 -14.28 -3.63 -1.62
C GLU A 63 -13.45 -4.66 -0.87
N CYS A 64 -12.75 -4.20 0.17
CA CYS A 64 -11.98 -5.08 1.03
C CYS A 64 -12.88 -5.63 2.13
N SER A 65 -13.01 -6.95 2.20
CA SER A 65 -13.87 -7.58 3.21
C SER A 65 -13.19 -7.69 4.57
N ASP A 66 -11.88 -7.58 4.62
CA ASP A 66 -11.12 -7.67 5.87
C ASP A 66 -10.94 -6.26 6.45
N ALA A 67 -11.47 -6.05 7.66
CA ALA A 67 -11.42 -4.74 8.30
C ALA A 67 -9.98 -4.24 8.53
N ARG A 68 -9.05 -5.16 8.82
CA ARG A 68 -7.66 -4.78 9.04
C ARG A 68 -7.01 -4.29 7.75
N LEU A 69 -7.24 -5.02 6.67
CA LEU A 69 -6.72 -4.64 5.37
C LEU A 69 -7.40 -3.39 4.85
N ALA A 70 -8.68 -3.23 5.16
CA ALA A 70 -9.44 -2.07 4.71
C ALA A 70 -8.84 -0.75 5.22
N GLU A 71 -8.33 -0.75 6.45
CA GLU A 71 -7.69 0.45 7.00
C GLU A 71 -6.47 0.84 6.17
N VAL A 72 -5.61 -0.12 5.87
CA VAL A 72 -4.41 0.12 5.07
C VAL A 72 -4.78 0.52 3.64
N VAL A 73 -5.76 -0.18 3.08
CA VAL A 73 -6.24 0.14 1.73
C VAL A 73 -6.77 1.58 1.67
N GLN A 74 -7.47 2.01 2.69
CA GLN A 74 -8.00 3.38 2.73
C GLN A 74 -6.86 4.41 2.75
N TRP A 75 -5.81 4.14 3.51
CA TRP A 75 -4.63 5.00 3.52
C TRP A 75 -4.00 5.08 2.14
N MET A 76 -3.89 3.93 1.48
CA MET A 76 -3.33 3.88 0.12
C MET A 76 -4.19 4.65 -0.86
N ARG A 77 -5.52 4.53 -0.75
CA ARG A 77 -6.45 5.29 -1.58
C ARG A 77 -6.28 6.79 -1.38
N ASN A 78 -6.09 7.21 -0.14
CA ASN A 78 -5.89 8.62 0.18
C ASN A 78 -4.62 9.17 -0.47
N CYS A 79 -3.55 8.38 -0.45
CA CYS A 79 -2.29 8.76 -1.10
C CYS A 79 -2.47 8.86 -2.60
N ARG A 80 -3.20 7.91 -3.19
CA ARG A 80 -3.46 7.90 -4.62
C ARG A 80 -4.30 9.11 -5.04
N ASP A 81 -5.32 9.42 -4.25
CA ASP A 81 -6.20 10.55 -4.55
C ASP A 81 -5.42 11.85 -4.55
N ARG A 82 -4.53 12.03 -3.59
CA ARG A 82 -3.70 13.23 -3.55
C ARG A 82 -2.82 13.35 -4.77
N THR A 83 -2.25 12.24 -5.19
CA THR A 83 -1.42 12.21 -6.38
C THR A 83 -2.24 12.55 -7.62
N GLY A 84 -3.44 12.00 -7.70
CA GLY A 84 -4.32 12.24 -8.82
C GLY A 84 -4.89 13.65 -8.87
N SER A 85 -5.17 14.22 -7.70
CA SER A 85 -5.81 15.53 -7.63
C SER A 85 -4.88 16.67 -8.02
N GLN A 86 -3.61 16.40 -8.20
CA GLN A 86 -2.65 17.40 -8.64
C GLN A 86 -2.80 17.74 -10.12
N SER A 87 -3.39 16.88 -10.85
CA SER A 87 -3.56 17.09 -12.28
C SER A 87 -4.59 18.14 -12.62
#